data_6401422222918a71e9f04b1b8814ad78
#
_entry.id   6401422222918a71e9f04b1b8814ad78
#
_cell.length_a   1.000
_cell.length_b   1.000
_cell.length_c   1.000
_cell.angle_alpha   90.00
_cell.angle_beta   90.00
_cell.angle_gamma   90.00
#
_symmetry.space_group_name_H-M   'P 1'
#
loop_
_entity.id
_entity.type
_entity.pdbx_description
1 polymer ?
#
loop_
_entity_poly.entity_id
_entity_poly.type
_entity_poly.pdbx_seq_one_letter_code
_entity_poly.pdbx_strand_id
1 'polypeptide(L)'
;LGRGGFGITYLAEQMLMSRKVCIKEFFPKDFYCRNVDTQAVGPVAENFRAMMDGVKAKFLKEARAIARLTHPNIVSVFDLFEENNTAYYVMEYIEGESLYDVVRLGGALGEATARRYIGQVADALGYIHEHNLLHLDIKPHNIMLSQKDDRAILIDFGLSKHYDVGGAQTSSTPV
;
A
#
# COMPACT_ATOMS: atom_id res chain seq x y z
N LEU A 1 -9.68 5.39 -7.10
CA LEU A 1 -9.71 5.73 -5.69
C LEU A 1 -8.67 6.79 -5.33
N GLY A 2 -7.46 6.69 -5.84
CA GLY A 2 -6.42 7.67 -5.51
C GLY A 2 -5.22 7.62 -6.45
N ARG A 3 -4.46 8.73 -6.47
CA ARG A 3 -3.22 8.87 -7.20
C ARG A 3 -2.14 9.36 -6.23
N GLY A 4 -1.20 8.50 -5.89
CA GLY A 4 -0.05 8.82 -5.05
C GLY A 4 1.21 9.12 -5.86
N GLY A 5 2.33 9.43 -5.21
CA GLY A 5 3.61 9.73 -5.88
C GLY A 5 4.13 8.57 -6.74
N PHE A 6 3.91 7.34 -6.32
CA PHE A 6 4.46 6.14 -6.99
C PHE A 6 3.41 5.23 -7.62
N GLY A 7 2.12 5.57 -7.56
CA GLY A 7 1.11 4.69 -8.13
C GLY A 7 -0.29 5.24 -8.20
N ILE A 8 -1.13 4.50 -8.89
CA ILE A 8 -2.56 4.76 -9.04
C ILE A 8 -3.30 3.59 -8.39
N THR A 9 -4.31 3.90 -7.58
CA THR A 9 -5.20 2.89 -6.98
C THR A 9 -6.56 2.94 -7.63
N TYR A 10 -7.00 1.83 -8.18
CA TYR A 10 -8.28 1.64 -8.84
C TYR A 10 -9.22 0.84 -7.94
N LEU A 11 -10.52 1.16 -8.00
CA LEU A 11 -11.57 0.24 -7.56
C LEU A 11 -11.89 -0.68 -8.73
N ALA A 12 -11.92 -1.98 -8.48
CA ALA A 12 -12.25 -3.00 -9.47
C ALA A 12 -13.19 -4.05 -8.89
N GLU A 13 -13.75 -4.86 -9.74
CA GLU A 13 -14.56 -6.03 -9.37
C GLU A 13 -13.88 -7.31 -9.89
N GLN A 14 -13.64 -8.25 -8.99
CA GLN A 14 -13.18 -9.58 -9.34
C GLN A 14 -14.40 -10.42 -9.76
N MET A 15 -14.66 -10.49 -11.07
CA MET A 15 -15.88 -11.03 -11.65
C MET A 15 -16.20 -12.46 -11.18
N LEU A 16 -15.22 -13.36 -11.20
CA LEU A 16 -15.42 -14.77 -10.82
C LEU A 16 -15.80 -14.96 -9.35
N MET A 17 -15.45 -14.01 -8.49
CA MET A 17 -15.74 -14.08 -7.04
C MET A 17 -16.80 -13.06 -6.63
N SER A 18 -17.30 -12.25 -7.57
CA SER A 18 -18.31 -11.18 -7.33
C SER A 18 -17.96 -10.31 -6.14
N ARG A 19 -16.68 -9.90 -6.05
CA ARG A 19 -16.20 -9.06 -4.94
C ARG A 19 -15.46 -7.83 -5.43
N LYS A 20 -15.60 -6.72 -4.71
CA LYS A 20 -14.81 -5.52 -4.91
C LYS A 20 -13.38 -5.74 -4.43
N VAL A 21 -12.43 -5.21 -5.18
CA VAL A 21 -11.00 -5.22 -4.86
C VAL A 21 -10.39 -3.86 -5.18
N CYS A 22 -9.24 -3.55 -4.59
CA CYS A 22 -8.39 -2.47 -5.04
C CYS A 22 -7.25 -3.04 -5.89
N ILE A 23 -6.93 -2.35 -6.98
CA ILE A 23 -5.74 -2.66 -7.78
C ILE A 23 -4.80 -1.45 -7.68
N LYS A 24 -3.60 -1.65 -7.15
CA LYS A 24 -2.56 -0.62 -7.12
C LYS A 24 -1.58 -0.88 -8.25
N GLU A 25 -1.48 0.12 -9.14
CA GLU A 25 -0.57 0.13 -10.29
C GLU A 25 0.70 0.90 -9.93
N PHE A 26 1.86 0.38 -10.27
CA PHE A 26 3.12 1.14 -10.25
C PHE A 26 3.10 2.17 -11.37
N PHE A 27 2.94 3.44 -11.02
CA PHE A 27 2.88 4.55 -11.97
C PHE A 27 3.48 5.82 -11.35
N PRO A 28 4.79 5.97 -11.32
CA PRO A 28 5.45 7.18 -10.84
C PRO A 28 5.20 8.32 -11.85
N LYS A 29 4.19 9.14 -11.55
CA LYS A 29 3.57 10.12 -12.48
C LYS A 29 4.53 11.11 -13.12
N ASP A 30 5.62 11.46 -12.42
CA ASP A 30 6.58 12.48 -12.87
C ASP A 30 7.64 11.87 -13.81
N PHE A 31 7.72 10.54 -13.87
CA PHE A 31 8.72 9.80 -14.63
C PHE A 31 8.15 8.86 -15.67
N TYR A 32 6.85 8.53 -15.59
CA TYR A 32 6.19 7.60 -16.48
C TYR A 32 5.04 8.25 -17.24
N CYS A 33 4.86 7.81 -18.47
CA CYS A 33 3.68 8.09 -19.30
C CYS A 33 3.06 6.79 -19.80
N ARG A 34 1.79 6.87 -20.17
CA ARG A 34 1.04 5.78 -20.77
C ARG A 34 0.82 6.05 -22.24
N ASN A 35 1.14 5.11 -23.09
CA ASN A 35 0.77 5.15 -24.50
C ASN A 35 -0.75 4.95 -24.63
N VAL A 36 -1.42 5.83 -25.34
CA VAL A 36 -2.89 5.84 -25.44
C VAL A 36 -3.42 4.64 -26.24
N ASP A 37 -2.69 4.20 -27.25
CA ASP A 37 -3.13 3.12 -28.14
C ASP A 37 -2.85 1.74 -27.56
N THR A 38 -1.65 1.54 -27.02
CA THR A 38 -1.21 0.22 -26.51
C THR A 38 -1.45 0.03 -25.02
N GLN A 39 -1.78 1.10 -24.28
CA GLN A 39 -1.86 1.15 -22.82
C GLN A 39 -0.54 0.84 -22.11
N ALA A 40 0.54 0.60 -22.84
CA ALA A 40 1.85 0.36 -22.28
C ALA A 40 2.38 1.58 -21.53
N VAL A 41 3.00 1.33 -20.38
CA VAL A 41 3.58 2.34 -19.52
C VAL A 41 5.10 2.36 -19.74
N GLY A 42 5.69 3.53 -19.77
CA GLY A 42 7.13 3.68 -19.94
C GLY A 42 7.65 5.01 -19.43
N PRO A 43 8.97 5.13 -19.26
CA PRO A 43 9.58 6.36 -18.80
C PRO A 43 9.39 7.48 -19.84
N VAL A 44 9.18 8.70 -19.35
CA VAL A 44 9.07 9.91 -20.19
C VAL A 44 10.38 10.22 -20.93
N ALA A 45 11.51 9.74 -20.42
CA ALA A 45 12.82 9.82 -21.05
C ALA A 45 13.65 8.59 -20.70
N GLU A 46 14.47 8.10 -21.66
CA GLU A 46 15.20 6.85 -21.55
C GLU A 46 16.21 6.82 -20.41
N ASN A 47 16.79 7.97 -20.06
CA ASN A 47 17.72 8.09 -18.93
C ASN A 47 17.09 7.74 -17.55
N PHE A 48 15.76 7.74 -17.43
CA PHE A 48 15.07 7.34 -16.20
C PHE A 48 14.81 5.84 -16.11
N ARG A 49 14.99 5.07 -17.19
CA ARG A 49 14.64 3.64 -17.25
C ARG A 49 15.29 2.84 -16.14
N ALA A 50 16.61 2.85 -16.03
CA ALA A 50 17.34 2.04 -15.04
C ALA A 50 16.95 2.41 -13.60
N MET A 51 16.76 3.69 -13.30
CA MET A 51 16.30 4.15 -11.99
C MET A 51 14.89 3.62 -11.69
N MET A 52 13.98 3.72 -12.66
CA MET A 52 12.59 3.30 -12.50
C MET A 52 12.44 1.78 -12.43
N ASP A 53 13.26 1.01 -13.12
CA ASP A 53 13.31 -0.45 -12.98
C ASP A 53 13.69 -0.85 -11.55
N GLY A 54 14.63 -0.15 -10.93
CA GLY A 54 14.97 -0.32 -9.52
C GLY A 54 13.81 0.02 -8.56
N VAL A 55 13.06 1.08 -8.84
CA VAL A 55 11.88 1.46 -8.04
C VAL A 55 10.74 0.46 -8.23
N LYS A 56 10.50 -0.02 -9.46
CA LYS A 56 9.53 -1.08 -9.76
C LYS A 56 9.87 -2.39 -9.03
N ALA A 57 11.15 -2.77 -9.02
CA ALA A 57 11.60 -3.95 -8.29
C ALA A 57 11.33 -3.84 -6.77
N LYS A 58 11.49 -2.65 -6.19
CA LYS A 58 11.12 -2.40 -4.78
C LYS A 58 9.62 -2.54 -4.57
N PHE A 59 8.79 -1.95 -5.43
CA PHE A 59 7.33 -2.07 -5.38
C PHE A 59 6.88 -3.54 -5.40
N LEU A 60 7.46 -4.37 -6.28
CA LEU A 60 7.19 -5.80 -6.35
C LEU A 60 7.65 -6.56 -5.10
N LYS A 61 8.83 -6.21 -4.57
CA LYS A 61 9.36 -6.82 -3.34
C LYS A 61 8.46 -6.53 -2.15
N GLU A 62 7.98 -5.31 -2.02
CA GLU A 62 7.05 -4.86 -1.00
C GLU A 62 5.72 -5.61 -1.06
N ALA A 63 5.08 -5.63 -2.24
CA ALA A 63 3.82 -6.34 -2.45
C ALA A 63 3.93 -7.82 -2.06
N ARG A 64 5.06 -8.48 -2.41
CA ARG A 64 5.34 -9.87 -2.01
C ARG A 64 5.51 -10.03 -0.49
N ALA A 65 6.08 -9.04 0.18
CA ALA A 65 6.23 -9.08 1.64
C ALA A 65 4.89 -8.97 2.33
N ILE A 66 4.03 -8.04 1.92
CA ILE A 66 2.69 -7.84 2.48
C ILE A 66 1.80 -9.05 2.20
N ALA A 67 1.89 -9.65 1.01
CA ALA A 67 1.10 -10.82 0.63
C ALA A 67 1.33 -12.05 1.53
N ARG A 68 2.42 -12.07 2.30
CA ARG A 68 2.73 -13.13 3.28
C ARG A 68 2.17 -12.85 4.67
N LEU A 69 1.68 -11.64 4.91
CA LEU A 69 1.13 -11.23 6.19
C LEU A 69 -0.35 -11.63 6.27
N THR A 70 -0.76 -12.15 7.41
CA THR A 70 -2.16 -12.45 7.70
C THR A 70 -2.50 -11.90 9.08
N HIS A 71 -3.16 -10.75 9.11
CA HIS A 71 -3.53 -10.09 10.34
C HIS A 71 -4.82 -9.27 10.15
N PRO A 72 -5.76 -9.26 11.11
CA PRO A 72 -7.05 -8.59 10.96
C PRO A 72 -6.95 -7.06 10.74
N ASN A 73 -5.86 -6.45 11.16
CA ASN A 73 -5.62 -5.03 11.07
C ASN A 73 -4.55 -4.66 10.02
N ILE A 74 -4.29 -5.54 9.06
CA ILE A 74 -3.42 -5.32 7.90
C ILE A 74 -4.20 -5.67 6.64
N VAL A 75 -4.12 -4.83 5.62
CA VAL A 75 -4.77 -5.08 4.34
C VAL A 75 -4.26 -6.38 3.70
N SER A 76 -5.17 -7.21 3.21
CA SER A 76 -4.81 -8.47 2.53
C SER A 76 -4.43 -8.18 1.08
N VAL A 77 -3.30 -8.73 0.62
CA VAL A 77 -2.91 -8.75 -0.80
C VAL A 77 -3.25 -10.11 -1.37
N PHE A 78 -4.01 -10.12 -2.47
CA PHE A 78 -4.57 -11.34 -3.08
C PHE A 78 -3.76 -11.83 -4.27
N ASP A 79 -3.19 -10.90 -5.03
CA ASP A 79 -2.48 -11.22 -6.29
C ASP A 79 -1.46 -10.15 -6.65
N LEU A 80 -0.50 -10.51 -7.48
CA LEU A 80 0.57 -9.65 -7.99
C LEU A 80 0.90 -10.08 -9.41
N PHE A 81 0.83 -9.16 -10.37
CA PHE A 81 1.11 -9.44 -11.79
C PHE A 81 1.80 -8.27 -12.48
N GLU A 82 2.40 -8.55 -13.63
CA GLU A 82 3.01 -7.56 -14.51
C GLU A 82 2.27 -7.57 -15.84
N GLU A 83 1.87 -6.39 -16.31
CA GLU A 83 1.23 -6.16 -17.60
C GLU A 83 1.49 -4.71 -18.03
N ASN A 84 1.30 -4.39 -19.31
CA ASN A 84 1.48 -3.02 -19.83
C ASN A 84 2.84 -2.40 -19.48
N ASN A 85 3.91 -3.18 -19.38
CA ASN A 85 5.27 -2.78 -18.95
C ASN A 85 5.33 -2.21 -17.52
N THR A 86 4.30 -2.44 -16.69
CA THR A 86 4.27 -2.03 -15.30
C THR A 86 3.87 -3.19 -14.39
N ALA A 87 3.70 -2.92 -13.11
CA ALA A 87 3.35 -3.91 -12.11
C ALA A 87 2.07 -3.51 -11.37
N TYR A 88 1.31 -4.52 -11.00
CA TYR A 88 0.05 -4.36 -10.30
C TYR A 88 -0.01 -5.31 -9.12
N TYR A 89 -0.63 -4.89 -8.02
CA TYR A 89 -1.10 -5.84 -7.02
C TYR A 89 -2.57 -5.61 -6.68
N VAL A 90 -3.25 -6.73 -6.43
CA VAL A 90 -4.66 -6.78 -6.07
C VAL A 90 -4.76 -6.93 -4.57
N MET A 91 -5.52 -6.06 -3.92
CA MET A 91 -5.71 -6.08 -2.48
C MET A 91 -7.17 -5.94 -2.09
N GLU A 92 -7.45 -6.24 -0.86
CA GLU A 92 -8.76 -6.06 -0.24
C GLU A 92 -9.28 -4.63 -0.44
N TYR A 93 -10.53 -4.51 -0.88
CA TYR A 93 -11.26 -3.24 -0.82
C TYR A 93 -11.90 -3.11 0.55
N ILE A 94 -11.47 -2.13 1.31
CA ILE A 94 -12.02 -1.82 2.63
C ILE A 94 -13.13 -0.79 2.42
N GLU A 95 -14.38 -1.21 2.67
CA GLU A 95 -15.52 -0.29 2.67
C GLU A 95 -15.49 0.55 3.95
N GLY A 96 -15.12 1.82 3.79
CA GLY A 96 -14.92 2.73 4.92
C GLY A 96 -14.17 4.00 4.51
N GLU A 97 -13.71 4.74 5.51
CA GLU A 97 -13.01 6.01 5.34
C GLU A 97 -11.62 5.94 5.98
N SER A 98 -10.71 6.79 5.52
CA SER A 98 -9.43 6.92 6.20
C SER A 98 -9.62 7.60 7.58
N LEU A 99 -8.79 7.23 8.54
CA LEU A 99 -8.78 7.91 9.84
C LEU A 99 -8.56 9.42 9.68
N TYR A 100 -7.81 9.83 8.63
CA TYR A 100 -7.65 11.24 8.29
C TYR A 100 -8.98 11.90 7.94
N ASP A 101 -9.78 11.29 7.08
CA ASP A 101 -11.06 11.87 6.64
C ASP A 101 -12.08 11.89 7.78
N VAL A 102 -12.12 10.84 8.58
CA VAL A 102 -13.00 10.78 9.76
C VAL A 102 -12.70 11.92 10.74
N VAL A 103 -11.43 12.15 11.05
CA VAL A 103 -11.04 13.24 11.96
C VAL A 103 -11.22 14.62 11.32
N ARG A 104 -10.92 14.75 10.04
CA ARG A 104 -11.08 16.02 9.31
C ARG A 104 -12.54 16.45 9.19
N LEU A 105 -13.45 15.51 9.00
CA LEU A 105 -14.88 15.78 8.78
C LEU A 105 -15.69 15.76 10.09
N GLY A 106 -15.37 14.83 10.98
CA GLY A 106 -16.10 14.59 12.23
C GLY A 106 -15.47 15.19 13.48
N GLY A 107 -14.26 15.75 13.38
CA GLY A 107 -13.53 16.27 14.53
C GLY A 107 -12.79 15.17 15.31
N ALA A 108 -12.36 15.52 16.51
CA ALA A 108 -11.59 14.60 17.36
C ALA A 108 -12.43 13.38 17.78
N LEU A 109 -11.81 12.21 17.75
CA LEU A 109 -12.42 10.98 18.27
C LEU A 109 -12.52 11.02 19.80
N GLY A 110 -13.59 10.41 20.34
CA GLY A 110 -13.65 10.15 21.78
C GLY A 110 -12.49 9.23 22.23
N GLU A 111 -12.02 9.43 23.47
CA GLU A 111 -10.85 8.74 24.00
C GLU A 111 -10.93 7.20 23.87
N ALA A 112 -12.07 6.61 24.21
CA ALA A 112 -12.25 5.15 24.14
C ALA A 112 -12.09 4.62 22.71
N THR A 113 -12.66 5.32 21.72
CA THR A 113 -12.57 4.96 20.29
C THR A 113 -11.13 5.13 19.78
N ALA A 114 -10.48 6.25 20.14
CA ALA A 114 -9.10 6.51 19.78
C ALA A 114 -8.16 5.43 20.35
N ARG A 115 -8.30 5.09 21.62
CA ARG A 115 -7.52 4.00 22.26
C ARG A 115 -7.71 2.66 21.57
N ARG A 116 -8.93 2.32 21.17
CA ARG A 116 -9.23 1.08 20.47
C ARG A 116 -8.53 1.01 19.11
N TYR A 117 -8.66 2.02 18.27
CA TYR A 117 -8.02 2.05 16.95
C TYR A 117 -6.49 2.07 17.05
N ILE A 118 -5.92 2.87 17.97
CA ILE A 118 -4.47 2.89 18.18
C ILE A 118 -3.97 1.54 18.71
N GLY A 119 -4.72 0.86 19.59
CA GLY A 119 -4.41 -0.49 20.06
C GLY A 119 -4.34 -1.49 18.90
N GLN A 120 -5.32 -1.46 17.99
CA GLN A 120 -5.36 -2.32 16.80
C GLN A 120 -4.18 -2.04 15.85
N VAL A 121 -3.84 -0.76 15.65
CA VAL A 121 -2.67 -0.36 14.84
C VAL A 121 -1.36 -0.82 15.51
N ALA A 122 -1.25 -0.68 16.83
CA ALA A 122 -0.07 -1.13 17.57
C ALA A 122 0.11 -2.66 17.50
N ASP A 123 -0.99 -3.41 17.57
CA ASP A 123 -0.99 -4.88 17.41
C ASP A 123 -0.52 -5.29 16.01
N ALA A 124 -1.05 -4.64 14.96
CA ALA A 124 -0.57 -4.83 13.59
C ALA A 124 0.91 -4.51 13.43
N LEU A 125 1.40 -3.43 14.07
CA LEU A 125 2.82 -3.06 14.03
C LEU A 125 3.69 -4.09 14.76
N GLY A 126 3.25 -4.60 15.91
CA GLY A 126 3.92 -5.69 16.61
C GLY A 126 4.09 -6.91 15.70
N TYR A 127 2.99 -7.31 15.04
CA TYR A 127 3.00 -8.43 14.11
C TYR A 127 3.97 -8.25 12.94
N ILE A 128 4.00 -7.10 12.27
CA ILE A 128 4.96 -6.89 11.17
C ILE A 128 6.40 -6.82 11.66
N HIS A 129 6.66 -6.31 12.86
CA HIS A 129 8.00 -6.31 13.47
C HIS A 129 8.50 -7.73 13.75
N GLU A 130 7.65 -8.63 14.21
CA GLU A 130 7.97 -10.05 14.37
C GLU A 130 8.33 -10.72 13.03
N HIS A 131 7.83 -10.18 11.92
CA HIS A 131 8.16 -10.61 10.55
C HIS A 131 9.33 -9.83 9.92
N ASN A 132 10.11 -9.10 10.74
CA ASN A 132 11.25 -8.29 10.31
C ASN A 132 10.90 -7.22 9.27
N LEU A 133 9.71 -6.65 9.34
CA LEU A 133 9.24 -5.60 8.45
C LEU A 133 8.93 -4.31 9.23
N LEU A 134 9.30 -3.17 8.68
CA LEU A 134 8.98 -1.84 9.21
C LEU A 134 8.05 -1.13 8.23
N HIS A 135 6.96 -0.55 8.71
CA HIS A 135 5.99 0.16 7.87
C HIS A 135 6.54 1.51 7.34
N LEU A 136 7.17 2.31 8.21
CA LEU A 136 7.85 3.59 7.96
C LEU A 136 6.98 4.76 7.46
N ASP A 137 5.67 4.56 7.26
CA ASP A 137 4.75 5.63 6.85
C ASP A 137 3.41 5.56 7.61
N ILE A 138 3.50 5.42 8.94
CA ILE A 138 2.30 5.43 9.80
C ILE A 138 1.75 6.84 9.89
N LYS A 139 0.56 7.03 9.35
CA LYS A 139 -0.19 8.29 9.38
C LYS A 139 -1.69 8.02 9.20
N PRO A 140 -2.57 8.95 9.61
CA PRO A 140 -4.02 8.74 9.53
C PRO A 140 -4.55 8.43 8.13
N HIS A 141 -3.86 8.87 7.06
CA HIS A 141 -4.22 8.54 5.68
C HIS A 141 -4.02 7.05 5.34
N ASN A 142 -3.10 6.38 6.03
CA ASN A 142 -2.75 4.99 5.79
C ASN A 142 -3.43 4.03 6.77
N ILE A 143 -4.46 4.51 7.48
CA ILE A 143 -5.32 3.73 8.38
C ILE A 143 -6.75 3.86 7.88
N MET A 144 -7.32 2.76 7.38
CA MET A 144 -8.74 2.69 6.99
C MET A 144 -9.58 2.22 8.17
N LEU A 145 -10.72 2.87 8.39
CA LEU A 145 -11.72 2.44 9.36
C LEU A 145 -12.83 1.71 8.61
N SER A 146 -12.91 0.39 8.82
CA SER A 146 -13.91 -0.46 8.17
C SER A 146 -15.31 -0.19 8.74
N GLN A 147 -16.26 0.12 7.87
CA GLN A 147 -17.67 0.31 8.25
C GLN A 147 -18.35 -1.02 8.59
N LYS A 148 -17.83 -2.13 8.09
CA LYS A 148 -18.43 -3.47 8.27
C LYS A 148 -18.29 -3.98 9.72
N ASP A 149 -17.13 -3.77 10.31
CA ASP A 149 -16.76 -4.39 11.59
C ASP A 149 -15.97 -3.46 12.52
N ASP A 150 -15.94 -2.17 12.18
CA ASP A 150 -15.36 -1.11 13.00
C ASP A 150 -13.89 -1.37 13.40
N ARG A 151 -13.12 -1.93 12.45
CA ARG A 151 -11.68 -2.18 12.59
C ARG A 151 -10.84 -1.08 11.95
N ALA A 152 -9.71 -0.76 12.59
CA ALA A 152 -8.66 0.02 11.98
C ALA A 152 -7.71 -0.93 11.21
N ILE A 153 -7.50 -0.66 9.92
CA ILE A 153 -6.73 -1.52 9.02
C ILE A 153 -5.60 -0.69 8.42
N LEU A 154 -4.36 -1.14 8.62
CA LEU A 154 -3.20 -0.56 7.98
C LEU A 154 -3.20 -0.88 6.48
N ILE A 155 -3.05 0.17 5.69
CA ILE A 155 -2.89 0.11 4.24
C ILE A 155 -1.57 0.79 3.85
N ASP A 156 -1.14 0.63 2.63
CA ASP A 156 -0.03 1.33 1.99
C ASP A 156 1.33 1.21 2.74
N PHE A 157 2.05 0.16 2.37
CA PHE A 157 3.40 -0.13 2.85
C PHE A 157 4.50 0.46 1.94
N GLY A 158 4.20 1.51 1.15
CA GLY A 158 5.06 2.07 0.09
C GLY A 158 6.45 2.53 0.51
N LEU A 159 6.74 2.60 1.80
CA LEU A 159 8.08 2.89 2.35
C LEU A 159 8.63 1.77 3.22
N SER A 160 7.93 0.62 3.29
CA SER A 160 8.31 -0.47 4.18
C SER A 160 9.72 -1.01 3.89
N LYS A 161 10.43 -1.44 4.92
CA LYS A 161 11.77 -2.04 4.82
C LYS A 161 11.84 -3.32 5.61
N HIS A 162 12.49 -4.33 5.03
CA HIS A 162 12.97 -5.47 5.80
C HIS A 162 14.21 -5.06 6.60
N TYR A 163 14.31 -5.48 7.85
CA TYR A 163 15.52 -5.38 8.65
C TYR A 163 16.00 -6.78 9.06
N ASP A 164 17.32 -6.98 9.01
CA ASP A 164 17.93 -8.22 9.47
C ASP A 164 18.27 -8.10 10.96
N VAL A 165 17.86 -9.06 11.76
CA VAL A 165 18.15 -9.13 13.19
C VAL A 165 19.66 -9.25 13.47
N GLY A 166 20.48 -9.48 12.44
CA GLY A 166 21.94 -9.57 12.48
C GLY A 166 22.72 -8.25 12.29
N GLY A 167 22.05 -7.11 12.29
CA GLY A 167 22.71 -5.79 12.49
C GLY A 167 23.35 -5.13 11.27
N ALA A 168 23.00 -5.47 10.04
CA ALA A 168 23.38 -4.68 8.87
C ALA A 168 22.14 -4.02 8.24
N GLN A 169 22.00 -2.70 8.43
CA GLN A 169 21.03 -1.91 7.68
C GLN A 169 21.41 -1.95 6.19
N THR A 170 20.64 -2.64 5.37
CA THR A 170 20.71 -2.40 3.93
C THR A 170 20.07 -1.04 3.65
N SER A 171 20.90 0.00 3.72
CA SER A 171 20.52 1.37 3.38
C SER A 171 20.22 1.45 1.89
N SER A 172 18.99 1.74 1.56
CA SER A 172 18.65 2.34 0.28
C SER A 172 17.96 3.66 0.55
N THR A 173 18.76 4.69 0.72
CA THR A 173 18.31 6.09 0.69
C THR A 173 17.96 6.41 -0.76
N PRO A 174 16.80 6.94 -1.06
CA PRO A 174 16.58 7.60 -2.34
C PRO A 174 17.25 8.98 -2.27
N VAL A 175 18.14 9.27 -3.21
CA VAL A 175 18.55 10.62 -3.57
C VAL A 175 17.47 11.22 -4.45
#